data_4ee5f8bade95301bc7fd6fe67b23c5b6
#
_entry.id   4ee5f8bade95301bc7fd6fe67b23c5b6
#
_cell.length_a   1.000
_cell.length_b   1.000
_cell.length_c   1.000
_cell.angle_alpha   90.00
_cell.angle_beta   90.00
_cell.angle_gamma   90.00
#
_symmetry.space_group_name_H-M   'P 1'
#
loop_
_entity.id
_entity.type
_entity.pdbx_description
1 polymer ?
#
loop_
_entity_poly.entity_id
_entity_poly.type
_entity_poly.pdbx_seq_one_letter_code
_entity_poly.pdbx_strand_id
1 'polypeptide(L)'
;IMKKIAFIIVRYGENINGGAEVHCQMLAERLLPYYEVEVLTTTIRAFNHPDQDYTEGVSSWNGVTIRRFKPQPIDQEQFRPFRKKYKTARRIRQYLKKLNLLRAASFLHPEWKSGIENERPFYESTATHAPGLLRYIESHKAEYAAFIFANFYTPQAVLGSVVTPEKSLLIPMAHPDKPLYYCINAPMFTRVRHIAFNTEAERQLC
;
A
#
# COMPACT_ATOMS: atom_id res chain seq x y z
N ILE A 1 -6.11 28.91 2.10
CA ILE A 1 -6.47 27.74 1.28
C ILE A 1 -6.00 26.50 2.05
N MET A 2 -6.93 25.60 2.37
CA MET A 2 -6.58 24.32 3.02
C MET A 2 -5.73 23.49 2.06
N LYS A 3 -4.72 22.79 2.62
CA LYS A 3 -3.90 21.85 1.83
C LYS A 3 -4.69 20.57 1.61
N LYS A 4 -4.59 20.01 0.41
CA LYS A 4 -5.23 18.73 0.07
C LYS A 4 -4.30 17.57 0.42
N ILE A 5 -4.83 16.54 1.05
CA ILE A 5 -4.14 15.28 1.36
C ILE A 5 -4.97 14.08 0.91
N ALA A 6 -4.31 12.98 0.58
CA ALA A 6 -5.00 11.75 0.24
C ALA A 6 -4.60 10.61 1.16
N PHE A 7 -5.57 9.83 1.62
CA PHE A 7 -5.35 8.51 2.20
C PHE A 7 -5.49 7.44 1.11
N ILE A 8 -4.62 6.45 1.15
CA ILE A 8 -4.62 5.34 0.20
C ILE A 8 -4.80 4.03 0.96
N ILE A 9 -5.90 3.34 0.68
CA ILE A 9 -6.26 2.07 1.29
C ILE A 9 -7.08 1.23 0.30
N VAL A 10 -7.11 -0.09 0.47
CA VAL A 10 -7.85 -0.98 -0.45
C VAL A 10 -9.36 -0.79 -0.37
N ARG A 11 -9.90 -0.70 0.85
CA ARG A 11 -11.35 -0.56 1.09
C ARG A 11 -11.64 0.63 1.99
N TYR A 12 -12.66 1.38 1.66
CA TYR A 12 -13.11 2.51 2.49
C TYR A 12 -14.61 2.77 2.27
N GLY A 13 -15.36 2.96 3.36
CA GLY A 13 -16.78 3.32 3.33
C GLY A 13 -17.58 2.66 4.44
N GLU A 14 -18.88 2.79 4.35
CA GLU A 14 -19.82 2.27 5.32
C GLU A 14 -19.75 0.74 5.46
N ASN A 15 -19.86 0.25 6.70
CA ASN A 15 -19.87 -1.18 7.05
C ASN A 15 -18.58 -1.95 6.69
N ILE A 16 -17.45 -1.24 6.61
CA ILE A 16 -16.13 -1.85 6.45
C ILE A 16 -15.42 -1.88 7.81
N ASN A 17 -15.30 -3.07 8.41
CA ASN A 17 -14.88 -3.27 9.80
C ASN A 17 -13.45 -3.85 9.96
N GLY A 18 -12.58 -3.71 8.97
CA GLY A 18 -11.18 -4.10 9.11
C GLY A 18 -10.40 -3.10 9.98
N GLY A 19 -9.46 -3.60 10.80
CA GLY A 19 -8.71 -2.72 11.72
C GLY A 19 -7.96 -1.60 11.01
N ALA A 20 -7.33 -1.87 9.88
CA ALA A 20 -6.65 -0.88 9.06
C ALA A 20 -7.63 0.14 8.46
N GLU A 21 -8.77 -0.32 7.99
CA GLU A 21 -9.83 0.49 7.40
C GLU A 21 -10.45 1.43 8.44
N VAL A 22 -10.80 0.92 9.62
CA VAL A 22 -11.34 1.74 10.73
C VAL A 22 -10.31 2.77 11.19
N HIS A 23 -9.05 2.40 11.33
CA HIS A 23 -7.99 3.34 11.69
C HIS A 23 -7.83 4.44 10.63
N CYS A 24 -7.78 4.07 9.35
CA CYS A 24 -7.72 5.04 8.25
C CYS A 24 -8.92 5.99 8.26
N GLN A 25 -10.13 5.45 8.49
CA GLN A 25 -11.35 6.23 8.60
C GLN A 25 -11.28 7.26 9.73
N MET A 26 -10.92 6.81 10.93
CA MET A 26 -10.80 7.70 12.09
C MET A 26 -9.78 8.84 11.86
N LEU A 27 -8.67 8.56 11.19
CA LEU A 27 -7.67 9.58 10.86
C LEU A 27 -8.19 10.55 9.79
N ALA A 28 -8.80 10.03 8.73
CA ALA A 28 -9.34 10.84 7.64
C ALA A 28 -10.41 11.83 8.17
N GLU A 29 -11.36 11.35 8.98
CA GLU A 29 -12.41 12.18 9.56
C GLU A 29 -11.85 13.23 10.55
N ARG A 30 -10.86 12.87 11.39
CA ARG A 30 -10.24 13.80 12.34
C ARG A 30 -9.42 14.89 11.68
N LEU A 31 -8.95 14.69 10.46
CA LEU A 31 -8.15 15.67 9.73
C LEU A 31 -8.98 16.65 8.90
N LEU A 32 -10.29 16.43 8.73
CA LEU A 32 -11.19 17.33 8.00
C LEU A 32 -11.15 18.80 8.44
N PRO A 33 -11.03 19.13 9.74
CA PRO A 33 -10.94 20.53 10.17
C PRO A 33 -9.66 21.25 9.69
N TYR A 34 -8.63 20.52 9.30
CA TYR A 34 -7.30 21.04 8.98
C TYR A 34 -6.90 20.91 7.52
N TYR A 35 -7.49 19.95 6.80
CA TYR A 35 -7.12 19.58 5.43
C TYR A 35 -8.36 19.29 4.57
N GLU A 36 -8.22 19.51 3.28
CA GLU A 36 -9.11 18.88 2.30
C GLU A 36 -8.71 17.41 2.19
N VAL A 37 -9.54 16.51 2.70
CA VAL A 37 -9.22 15.08 2.79
C VAL A 37 -9.93 14.32 1.68
N GLU A 38 -9.16 13.58 0.89
CA GLU A 38 -9.65 12.62 -0.10
C GLU A 38 -9.13 11.22 0.24
N VAL A 39 -9.95 10.19 0.01
CA VAL A 39 -9.53 8.79 0.11
C VAL A 39 -9.50 8.18 -1.28
N LEU A 40 -8.34 7.72 -1.70
CA LEU A 40 -8.15 6.97 -2.94
C LEU A 40 -8.20 5.47 -2.61
N THR A 41 -9.20 4.78 -3.12
CA THR A 41 -9.49 3.40 -2.75
C THR A 41 -9.94 2.58 -3.96
N THR A 42 -10.20 1.29 -3.76
CA THR A 42 -10.76 0.45 -4.81
C THR A 42 -12.29 0.41 -4.74
N THR A 43 -12.91 -0.21 -5.74
CA THR A 43 -14.36 -0.50 -5.69
C THR A 43 -14.71 -1.65 -4.75
N ILE A 44 -13.73 -2.41 -4.25
CA ILE A 44 -13.96 -3.58 -3.42
C ILE A 44 -14.65 -3.20 -2.11
N ARG A 45 -15.79 -3.79 -1.84
CA ARG A 45 -16.49 -3.72 -0.55
C ARG A 45 -16.22 -4.95 0.30
N ALA A 46 -16.33 -6.13 -0.29
CA ALA A 46 -16.07 -7.40 0.38
C ALA A 46 -15.23 -8.31 -0.53
N PHE A 47 -14.14 -8.87 -0.01
CA PHE A 47 -13.19 -9.64 -0.83
C PHE A 47 -13.78 -10.87 -1.54
N ASN A 48 -14.86 -11.45 -1.01
CA ASN A 48 -15.47 -12.67 -1.53
C ASN A 48 -16.84 -12.42 -2.18
N HIS A 49 -17.26 -11.15 -2.33
CA HIS A 49 -18.57 -10.76 -2.84
C HIS A 49 -18.44 -9.60 -3.83
N PRO A 50 -17.93 -9.86 -5.06
CA PRO A 50 -17.76 -8.82 -6.06
C PRO A 50 -19.08 -8.22 -6.56
N ASP A 51 -20.19 -8.92 -6.36
CA ASP A 51 -21.56 -8.44 -6.60
C ASP A 51 -21.96 -7.27 -5.69
N GLN A 52 -21.27 -7.10 -4.57
CA GLN A 52 -21.49 -6.02 -3.60
C GLN A 52 -20.52 -4.85 -3.75
N ASP A 53 -19.67 -4.87 -4.76
CA ASP A 53 -18.66 -3.83 -4.96
C ASP A 53 -19.30 -2.46 -5.23
N TYR A 54 -18.58 -1.43 -4.80
CA TYR A 54 -18.96 -0.04 -5.09
C TYR A 54 -18.78 0.29 -6.58
N THR A 55 -19.50 1.29 -7.04
CA THR A 55 -19.28 1.86 -8.36
C THR A 55 -17.99 2.67 -8.40
N GLU A 56 -17.26 2.59 -9.51
CA GLU A 56 -16.12 3.44 -9.79
C GLU A 56 -16.55 4.91 -9.90
N GLY A 57 -15.71 5.83 -9.41
CA GLY A 57 -15.99 7.27 -9.46
C GLY A 57 -15.78 7.94 -8.11
N VAL A 58 -16.40 9.11 -7.96
CA VAL A 58 -16.29 9.96 -6.77
C VAL A 58 -17.61 9.96 -6.00
N SER A 59 -17.49 9.81 -4.69
CA SER A 59 -18.60 9.91 -3.73
C SER A 59 -18.10 10.58 -2.46
N SER A 60 -18.97 10.77 -1.48
CA SER A 60 -18.60 11.27 -0.16
C SER A 60 -19.23 10.45 0.95
N TRP A 61 -18.55 10.36 2.09
CA TRP A 61 -19.07 9.74 3.29
C TRP A 61 -18.43 10.37 4.53
N ASN A 62 -19.25 10.75 5.51
CA ASN A 62 -18.81 11.47 6.72
C ASN A 62 -17.96 12.72 6.44
N GLY A 63 -18.26 13.46 5.37
CA GLY A 63 -17.50 14.64 4.98
C GLY A 63 -16.21 14.38 4.21
N VAL A 64 -15.79 13.12 4.09
CA VAL A 64 -14.59 12.71 3.35
C VAL A 64 -14.93 12.46 1.89
N THR A 65 -14.19 13.03 0.96
CA THR A 65 -14.29 12.71 -0.48
C THR A 65 -13.65 11.36 -0.75
N ILE A 66 -14.33 10.48 -1.46
CA ILE A 66 -13.87 9.13 -1.78
C ILE A 66 -13.81 8.95 -3.28
N ARG A 67 -12.65 8.61 -3.79
CA ARG A 67 -12.45 8.26 -5.20
C ARG A 67 -12.10 6.79 -5.33
N ARG A 68 -12.94 6.06 -6.07
CA ARG A 68 -12.85 4.61 -6.25
C ARG A 68 -12.34 4.25 -7.63
N PHE A 69 -11.43 3.29 -7.66
CA PHE A 69 -10.82 2.76 -8.87
C PHE A 69 -11.10 1.27 -8.98
N LYS A 70 -11.54 0.84 -10.15
CA LYS A 70 -11.77 -0.59 -10.41
C LYS A 70 -10.46 -1.36 -10.41
N PRO A 71 -10.33 -2.48 -9.67
CA PRO A 71 -9.18 -3.36 -9.77
C PRO A 71 -9.03 -3.96 -11.17
N GLN A 72 -7.79 -4.05 -11.62
CA GLN A 72 -7.41 -4.63 -12.92
C GLN A 72 -6.13 -5.44 -12.73
N PRO A 73 -6.21 -6.62 -12.07
CA PRO A 73 -5.04 -7.47 -11.89
C PRO A 73 -4.57 -8.01 -13.25
N ILE A 74 -3.25 -8.21 -13.38
CA ILE A 74 -2.72 -8.94 -14.52
C ILE A 74 -3.23 -10.38 -14.50
N ASP A 75 -3.42 -10.97 -15.68
CA ASP A 75 -3.91 -12.33 -15.78
C ASP A 75 -2.87 -13.39 -15.37
N GLN A 76 -3.30 -14.65 -15.29
CA GLN A 76 -2.43 -15.74 -14.86
C GLN A 76 -1.34 -16.08 -15.89
N GLU A 77 -1.56 -15.80 -17.17
CA GLU A 77 -0.55 -16.02 -18.22
C GLU A 77 0.58 -14.98 -18.11
N GLN A 78 0.25 -13.72 -17.86
CA GLN A 78 1.25 -12.67 -17.61
C GLN A 78 2.06 -12.93 -16.32
N PHE A 79 1.43 -13.50 -15.29
CA PHE A 79 2.11 -13.87 -14.04
C PHE A 79 2.93 -15.18 -14.15
N ARG A 80 2.60 -16.06 -15.09
CA ARG A 80 3.19 -17.41 -15.24
C ARG A 80 4.73 -17.47 -15.20
N PRO A 81 5.49 -16.60 -15.91
CA PRO A 81 6.95 -16.62 -15.88
C PRO A 81 7.56 -16.37 -14.50
N PHE A 82 6.85 -15.66 -13.64
CA PHE A 82 7.31 -15.26 -12.31
C PHE A 82 6.89 -16.20 -11.19
N ARG A 83 5.91 -17.08 -11.44
CA ARG A 83 5.30 -17.98 -10.44
C ARG A 83 6.30 -18.81 -9.61
N LYS A 84 7.43 -19.20 -10.19
CA LYS A 84 8.49 -19.93 -9.48
C LYS A 84 9.49 -19.00 -8.80
N LYS A 85 9.71 -17.81 -9.34
CA LYS A 85 10.79 -16.88 -8.93
C LYS A 85 10.40 -15.93 -7.81
N TYR A 86 9.15 -15.46 -7.76
CA TYR A 86 8.73 -14.40 -6.83
C TYR A 86 8.88 -14.74 -5.34
N LYS A 87 8.99 -16.02 -4.97
CA LYS A 87 9.21 -16.44 -3.58
C LYS A 87 10.69 -16.59 -3.20
N THR A 88 11.61 -16.56 -4.17
CA THR A 88 13.01 -16.93 -3.93
C THR A 88 13.71 -15.93 -3.02
N ALA A 89 13.69 -14.66 -3.38
CA ALA A 89 14.34 -13.60 -2.59
C ALA A 89 13.74 -13.52 -1.17
N ARG A 90 12.42 -13.59 -1.04
CA ARG A 90 11.74 -13.63 0.25
C ARG A 90 12.24 -14.79 1.13
N ARG A 91 12.38 -16.01 0.58
CA ARG A 91 12.88 -17.18 1.33
C ARG A 91 14.31 -16.97 1.82
N ILE A 92 15.16 -16.38 0.99
CA ILE A 92 16.54 -16.03 1.39
C ILE A 92 16.51 -15.02 2.54
N ARG A 93 15.73 -13.97 2.46
CA ARG A 93 15.58 -12.97 3.54
C ARG A 93 15.07 -13.59 4.85
N GLN A 94 14.10 -14.50 4.77
CA GLN A 94 13.60 -15.24 5.94
C GLN A 94 14.70 -16.14 6.56
N TYR A 95 15.53 -16.76 5.73
CA TYR A 95 16.66 -17.55 6.20
C TYR A 95 17.73 -16.67 6.88
N LEU A 96 18.10 -15.55 6.27
CA LEU A 96 18.98 -14.56 6.88
C LEU A 96 18.45 -14.03 8.20
N LYS A 97 17.12 -13.84 8.33
CA LYS A 97 16.48 -13.47 9.60
C LYS A 97 16.71 -14.53 10.68
N LYS A 98 16.55 -15.82 10.34
CA LYS A 98 16.80 -16.91 11.28
C LYS A 98 18.26 -16.97 11.77
N LEU A 99 19.19 -16.55 10.93
CA LEU A 99 20.62 -16.46 11.25
C LEU A 99 21.03 -15.13 11.91
N ASN A 100 20.09 -14.23 12.19
CA ASN A 100 20.32 -12.86 12.66
C ASN A 100 21.20 -12.00 11.71
N LEU A 101 21.31 -12.38 10.44
CA LEU A 101 22.11 -11.68 9.43
C LEU A 101 21.30 -10.70 8.57
N LEU A 102 19.96 -10.75 8.63
CA LEU A 102 19.10 -9.93 7.75
C LEU A 102 19.35 -8.44 7.95
N ARG A 103 19.53 -7.99 9.19
CA ARG A 103 19.77 -6.57 9.50
C ARG A 103 21.05 -6.06 8.84
N ALA A 104 22.13 -6.80 8.95
CA ALA A 104 23.40 -6.45 8.30
C ALA A 104 23.27 -6.47 6.77
N ALA A 105 22.64 -7.51 6.20
CA ALA A 105 22.41 -7.62 4.78
C ALA A 105 21.52 -6.48 4.24
N SER A 106 20.49 -6.08 4.97
CA SER A 106 19.63 -4.96 4.60
C SER A 106 20.31 -3.61 4.74
N PHE A 107 21.20 -3.44 5.71
CA PHE A 107 22.00 -2.23 5.85
C PHE A 107 22.97 -2.05 4.68
N LEU A 108 23.67 -3.12 4.27
CA LEU A 108 24.64 -3.10 3.17
C LEU A 108 23.94 -3.02 1.80
N HIS A 109 22.78 -3.63 1.67
CA HIS A 109 22.05 -3.73 0.40
C HIS A 109 20.53 -3.76 0.63
N PRO A 110 19.91 -2.59 0.89
CA PRO A 110 18.50 -2.53 1.28
C PRO A 110 17.54 -2.99 0.17
N GLU A 111 17.88 -2.69 -1.08
CA GLU A 111 17.03 -2.98 -2.24
C GLU A 111 17.65 -4.04 -3.15
N TRP A 112 17.08 -5.23 -3.14
CA TRP A 112 17.49 -6.33 -4.02
C TRP A 112 16.72 -6.24 -5.35
N LYS A 113 17.29 -5.56 -6.35
CA LYS A 113 16.64 -5.25 -7.63
C LYS A 113 15.99 -6.47 -8.28
N SER A 114 16.72 -7.59 -8.43
CA SER A 114 16.18 -8.82 -9.01
C SER A 114 15.03 -9.43 -8.21
N GLY A 115 15.05 -9.28 -6.88
CA GLY A 115 13.94 -9.66 -6.01
C GLY A 115 12.70 -8.81 -6.27
N ILE A 116 12.88 -7.49 -6.33
CA ILE A 116 11.80 -6.53 -6.62
C ILE A 116 11.16 -6.81 -7.98
N GLU A 117 11.97 -6.99 -9.03
CA GLU A 117 11.50 -7.29 -10.39
C GLU A 117 10.70 -8.61 -10.46
N ASN A 118 11.15 -9.65 -9.78
CA ASN A 118 10.45 -10.93 -9.76
C ASN A 118 9.18 -10.93 -8.89
N GLU A 119 9.09 -10.04 -7.89
CA GLU A 119 7.95 -9.95 -6.97
C GLU A 119 6.87 -8.97 -7.46
N ARG A 120 7.22 -7.97 -8.28
CA ARG A 120 6.26 -6.99 -8.82
C ARG A 120 5.05 -7.64 -9.51
N PRO A 121 5.22 -8.60 -10.45
CA PRO A 121 4.08 -9.23 -11.11
C PRO A 121 3.17 -10.00 -10.15
N PHE A 122 3.69 -10.48 -9.02
CA PHE A 122 2.86 -11.08 -7.98
C PHE A 122 1.90 -10.04 -7.38
N TYR A 123 2.37 -8.85 -7.02
CA TYR A 123 1.50 -7.78 -6.52
C TYR A 123 0.50 -7.30 -7.57
N GLU A 124 0.93 -7.18 -8.82
CA GLU A 124 0.08 -6.79 -9.96
C GLU A 124 -0.99 -7.84 -10.29
N SER A 125 -0.77 -9.12 -9.96
CA SER A 125 -1.74 -10.20 -10.15
C SER A 125 -2.75 -10.36 -9.01
N THR A 126 -2.62 -9.59 -7.93
CA THR A 126 -3.59 -9.66 -6.81
C THR A 126 -4.91 -9.02 -7.20
N ALA A 127 -6.02 -9.58 -6.69
CA ALA A 127 -7.38 -9.10 -6.98
C ALA A 127 -7.61 -7.63 -6.58
N THR A 128 -6.74 -7.07 -5.74
CA THR A 128 -6.84 -5.68 -5.27
C THR A 128 -6.04 -4.70 -6.12
N HIS A 129 -5.25 -5.16 -7.11
CA HIS A 129 -4.41 -4.28 -7.92
C HIS A 129 -5.25 -3.33 -8.77
N ALA A 130 -5.08 -2.02 -8.57
CA ALA A 130 -5.80 -0.95 -9.25
C ALA A 130 -4.82 0.02 -9.93
N PRO A 131 -4.34 -0.29 -11.16
CA PRO A 131 -3.38 0.56 -11.87
C PRO A 131 -3.93 1.95 -12.18
N GLY A 132 -5.25 2.12 -12.28
CA GLY A 132 -5.90 3.42 -12.40
C GLY A 132 -5.60 4.35 -11.24
N LEU A 133 -5.56 3.82 -10.00
CA LEU A 133 -5.21 4.59 -8.81
C LEU A 133 -3.74 5.07 -8.88
N LEU A 134 -2.83 4.23 -9.32
CA LEU A 134 -1.41 4.58 -9.44
C LEU A 134 -1.19 5.68 -10.48
N ARG A 135 -1.85 5.56 -11.64
CA ARG A 135 -1.83 6.61 -12.68
C ARG A 135 -2.44 7.92 -12.19
N TYR A 136 -3.51 7.84 -11.39
CA TYR A 136 -4.12 9.03 -10.80
C TYR A 136 -3.16 9.75 -9.85
N ILE A 137 -2.47 9.03 -8.95
CA ILE A 137 -1.44 9.63 -8.09
C ILE A 137 -0.39 10.36 -8.95
N GLU A 138 0.15 9.69 -9.98
CA GLU A 138 1.19 10.28 -10.84
C GLU A 138 0.73 11.56 -11.53
N SER A 139 -0.48 11.55 -12.11
CA SER A 139 -0.98 12.69 -12.89
C SER A 139 -1.48 13.86 -12.03
N HIS A 140 -1.86 13.61 -10.75
CA HIS A 140 -2.43 14.64 -9.86
C HIS A 140 -1.52 14.95 -8.65
N LYS A 141 -0.29 14.43 -8.62
CA LYS A 141 0.61 14.62 -7.47
C LYS A 141 0.87 16.09 -7.10
N ALA A 142 0.75 17.01 -8.05
CA ALA A 142 0.92 18.45 -7.79
C ALA A 142 -0.20 19.04 -6.91
N GLU A 143 -1.40 18.46 -6.96
CA GLU A 143 -2.57 18.93 -6.23
C GLU A 143 -2.53 18.59 -4.73
N TYR A 144 -1.74 17.57 -4.37
CA TYR A 144 -1.68 17.05 -3.01
C TYR A 144 -0.43 17.49 -2.28
N ALA A 145 -0.60 17.83 -1.02
CA ALA A 145 0.50 18.08 -0.10
C ALA A 145 1.14 16.77 0.41
N ALA A 146 0.34 15.73 0.58
CA ALA A 146 0.80 14.42 1.03
C ALA A 146 -0.14 13.29 0.57
N PHE A 147 0.44 12.09 0.42
CA PHE A 147 -0.25 10.82 0.22
C PHE A 147 0.07 9.90 1.40
N ILE A 148 -0.96 9.44 2.11
CA ILE A 148 -0.85 8.64 3.33
C ILE A 148 -1.27 7.21 3.00
N PHE A 149 -0.31 6.31 2.93
CA PHE A 149 -0.53 4.89 2.60
C PHE A 149 -0.78 4.10 3.87
N ALA A 150 -1.98 3.56 4.01
CA ALA A 150 -2.36 2.68 5.10
C ALA A 150 -2.17 1.22 4.69
N ASN A 151 -1.46 0.47 5.52
CA ASN A 151 -1.07 -0.91 5.29
C ASN A 151 0.14 -1.08 4.34
N PHE A 152 1.05 -2.03 4.65
CA PHE A 152 2.32 -2.18 3.91
C PHE A 152 2.28 -3.25 2.79
N TYR A 153 1.33 -4.20 2.83
CA TYR A 153 1.36 -5.37 1.94
C TYR A 153 0.39 -5.29 0.76
N THR A 154 -0.26 -4.15 0.55
CA THR A 154 -1.20 -3.98 -0.56
C THR A 154 -0.51 -3.44 -1.80
N PRO A 155 -0.95 -3.78 -3.02
CA PRO A 155 -0.40 -3.22 -4.24
C PRO A 155 -0.40 -1.69 -4.26
N GLN A 156 -1.44 -1.07 -3.71
CA GLN A 156 -1.58 0.38 -3.63
C GLN A 156 -0.46 1.01 -2.79
N ALA A 157 -0.12 0.41 -1.64
CA ALA A 157 0.96 0.90 -0.80
C ALA A 157 2.33 0.59 -1.42
N VAL A 158 2.57 -0.66 -1.81
CA VAL A 158 3.87 -1.13 -2.33
C VAL A 158 4.26 -0.42 -3.62
N LEU A 159 3.33 -0.28 -4.57
CA LEU A 159 3.58 0.32 -5.88
C LEU A 159 3.31 1.83 -5.89
N GLY A 160 2.31 2.29 -5.12
CA GLY A 160 1.88 3.68 -5.11
C GLY A 160 2.79 4.60 -4.30
N SER A 161 3.30 4.14 -3.15
CA SER A 161 4.13 4.99 -2.28
C SER A 161 5.45 5.42 -2.93
N VAL A 162 5.92 4.68 -3.91
CA VAL A 162 7.15 4.97 -4.66
C VAL A 162 6.93 5.79 -5.93
N VAL A 163 5.68 6.13 -6.26
CA VAL A 163 5.34 7.03 -7.38
C VAL A 163 5.76 8.46 -7.06
N THR A 164 5.52 8.91 -5.82
CA THR A 164 5.91 10.24 -5.34
C THR A 164 6.43 10.14 -3.90
N PRO A 165 7.60 9.54 -3.69
CA PRO A 165 8.10 9.19 -2.36
C PRO A 165 8.31 10.40 -1.46
N GLU A 166 8.66 11.56 -2.03
CA GLU A 166 8.85 12.84 -1.33
C GLU A 166 7.56 13.41 -0.72
N LYS A 167 6.39 12.95 -1.16
CA LYS A 167 5.08 13.32 -0.62
C LYS A 167 4.39 12.14 0.10
N SER A 168 5.02 10.98 0.11
CA SER A 168 4.43 9.76 0.67
C SER A 168 4.74 9.61 2.15
N LEU A 169 3.70 9.29 2.92
CA LEU A 169 3.77 8.83 4.30
C LEU A 169 3.24 7.41 4.36
N LEU A 170 3.87 6.57 5.15
CA LEU A 170 3.45 5.18 5.36
C LEU A 170 2.98 4.98 6.80
N ILE A 171 1.82 4.38 6.98
CA ILE A 171 1.35 3.79 8.24
C ILE A 171 1.34 2.27 8.00
N PRO A 172 2.40 1.53 8.38
CA PRO A 172 2.61 0.17 7.89
C PRO A 172 1.57 -0.82 8.37
N MET A 173 1.14 -0.73 9.65
CA MET A 173 0.29 -1.73 10.30
C MET A 173 0.90 -3.14 10.17
N ALA A 174 2.22 -3.22 10.38
CA ALA A 174 2.99 -4.41 10.09
C ALA A 174 2.89 -5.46 11.19
N HIS A 175 2.81 -6.71 10.74
CA HIS A 175 2.85 -7.89 11.57
C HIS A 175 4.02 -8.79 11.15
N PRO A 176 4.50 -9.72 12.00
CA PRO A 176 5.64 -10.59 11.69
C PRO A 176 5.30 -11.69 10.68
N ASP A 177 4.63 -11.32 9.60
CA ASP A 177 4.13 -12.19 8.55
C ASP A 177 5.07 -12.33 7.36
N LYS A 178 4.81 -13.34 6.52
CA LYS A 178 5.59 -13.58 5.29
C LYS A 178 5.68 -12.36 4.36
N PRO A 179 4.65 -11.53 4.16
CA PRO A 179 4.71 -10.34 3.33
C PRO A 179 5.82 -9.38 3.69
N LEU A 180 6.18 -9.24 4.98
CA LEU A 180 7.22 -8.33 5.44
C LEU A 180 8.59 -8.60 4.79
N TYR A 181 8.87 -9.84 4.40
CA TYR A 181 10.16 -10.25 3.84
C TYR A 181 10.25 -10.13 2.32
N TYR A 182 9.24 -9.66 1.62
CA TYR A 182 9.34 -9.37 0.20
C TYR A 182 10.27 -8.19 -0.06
N CYS A 183 11.14 -8.31 -1.06
CA CYS A 183 12.10 -7.27 -1.43
C CYS A 183 11.40 -6.02 -1.98
N ILE A 184 10.26 -6.19 -2.62
CA ILE A 184 9.49 -5.10 -3.20
C ILE A 184 8.97 -4.11 -2.14
N ASN A 185 8.94 -4.50 -0.86
CA ASN A 185 8.60 -3.59 0.23
C ASN A 185 9.76 -2.63 0.57
N ALA A 186 11.01 -2.99 0.27
CA ALA A 186 12.16 -2.18 0.68
C ALA A 186 12.10 -0.73 0.16
N PRO A 187 11.79 -0.44 -1.12
CA PRO A 187 11.67 0.94 -1.59
C PRO A 187 10.64 1.77 -0.80
N MET A 188 9.53 1.16 -0.40
CA MET A 188 8.51 1.83 0.41
C MET A 188 9.05 2.20 1.80
N PHE A 189 9.86 1.35 2.44
CA PHE A 189 10.45 1.64 3.74
C PHE A 189 11.69 2.55 3.69
N THR A 190 12.37 2.63 2.55
CA THR A 190 13.64 3.37 2.42
C THR A 190 13.50 4.73 1.75
N ARG A 191 12.45 4.95 0.95
CA ARG A 191 12.32 6.13 0.08
C ARG A 191 11.20 7.09 0.50
N VAL A 192 10.15 6.63 1.18
CA VAL A 192 9.06 7.52 1.59
C VAL A 192 9.54 8.58 2.56
N ARG A 193 8.89 9.72 2.55
CA ARG A 193 9.27 10.87 3.36
C ARG A 193 9.18 10.60 4.86
N HIS A 194 8.14 9.90 5.31
CA HIS A 194 7.91 9.57 6.71
C HIS A 194 7.23 8.21 6.86
N ILE A 195 7.53 7.54 7.97
CA ILE A 195 6.84 6.33 8.41
C ILE A 195 6.30 6.58 9.81
N ALA A 196 4.99 6.43 9.99
CA ALA A 196 4.31 6.52 11.26
C ALA A 196 3.96 5.12 11.77
N PHE A 197 4.73 4.62 12.72
CA PHE A 197 4.46 3.33 13.36
C PHE A 197 3.42 3.48 14.45
N ASN A 198 2.49 2.52 14.56
CA ASN A 198 1.46 2.53 15.60
C ASN A 198 2.02 2.17 16.99
N THR A 199 3.12 1.40 17.01
CA THR A 199 3.78 0.97 18.24
C THR A 199 5.29 0.88 18.09
N GLU A 200 6.01 0.94 19.20
CA GLU A 200 7.45 0.71 19.20
C GLU A 200 7.81 -0.72 18.74
N ALA A 201 6.99 -1.70 19.08
CA ALA A 201 7.18 -3.07 18.61
C ALA A 201 7.09 -3.19 17.08
N GLU A 202 6.16 -2.47 16.45
CA GLU A 202 6.07 -2.38 14.99
C GLU A 202 7.31 -1.73 14.38
N ARG A 203 7.80 -0.64 14.99
CA ARG A 203 9.02 0.05 14.55
C ARG A 203 10.25 -0.85 14.59
N GLN A 204 10.38 -1.67 15.63
CA GLN A 204 11.48 -2.63 15.76
C GLN A 204 11.37 -3.83 14.81
N LEU A 205 10.15 -4.15 14.38
CA LEU A 205 9.88 -5.23 13.43
C LEU A 205 10.30 -4.85 12.01
N CYS A 206 10.04 -3.62 11.58
CA CYS A 206 10.32 -3.09 10.25
C CYS A 206 11.74 -2.57 10.12
#